data_fcee5053963e73b6a0273e7075e33e3c
#
_entry.id   fcee5053963e73b6a0273e7075e33e3c
#
_cell.length_a   1.000
_cell.length_b   1.000
_cell.length_c   1.000
_cell.angle_alpha   90.00
_cell.angle_beta   90.00
_cell.angle_gamma   90.00
#
_symmetry.space_group_name_H-M   'P 1'
#
loop_
_entity.id
_entity.type
_entity.pdbx_description
1 polymer ?
#
loop_
_entity_poly.entity_id
_entity_poly.type
_entity_poly.pdbx_seq_one_letter_code
_entity_poly.pdbx_strand_id
1 'polypeptide(L)'
;GLYDKNPRAREIVYILIAQRAARGLGSLYAHANLMPMAEAGKIHSEYTPRGWMKTEKELLLFEQHLYLRQPGYGTSYITGKYLIEEMMMEVAKQNEANFSIKTFFDTLNRIGNIPVSLGRWEMTRDPSQLKAITNAYQPLD
;
A
#
# COMPACT_ATOMS: atom_id res chain seq x y z
N GLY A 1 -9.29 -8.29 -20.56
CA GLY A 1 -9.06 -9.11 -20.09
C GLY A 1 -8.86 -10.08 -18.94
N LEU A 2 -8.22 -9.65 -17.84
CA LEU A 2 -7.85 -10.56 -16.75
C LEU A 2 -9.06 -11.24 -16.08
N TYR A 3 -10.22 -10.59 -16.07
CA TYR A 3 -11.43 -11.07 -15.39
C TYR A 3 -12.53 -11.56 -16.35
N ASP A 4 -12.29 -11.59 -17.66
CA ASP A 4 -13.32 -11.90 -18.66
C ASP A 4 -13.86 -13.32 -18.49
N LYS A 5 -12.98 -14.27 -18.15
CA LYS A 5 -13.37 -15.68 -17.93
C LYS A 5 -13.96 -15.93 -16.53
N ASN A 6 -13.69 -15.06 -15.57
CA ASN A 6 -14.19 -15.16 -14.20
C ASN A 6 -14.43 -13.77 -13.61
N PRO A 7 -15.57 -13.14 -13.88
CA PRO A 7 -15.89 -11.82 -13.39
C PRO A 7 -15.85 -11.69 -11.85
N ARG A 8 -16.17 -12.77 -11.13
CA ARG A 8 -16.12 -12.81 -9.66
C ARG A 8 -14.70 -12.72 -9.09
N ALA A 9 -13.67 -13.00 -9.88
CA ALA A 9 -12.29 -12.80 -9.44
C ALA A 9 -12.00 -11.34 -9.07
N ARG A 10 -12.74 -10.38 -9.64
CA ARG A 10 -12.67 -8.96 -9.25
C ARG A 10 -13.14 -8.73 -7.80
N GLU A 11 -14.14 -9.47 -7.33
CA GLU A 11 -14.63 -9.39 -5.95
C GLU A 11 -13.55 -9.79 -4.95
N ILE A 12 -12.76 -10.82 -5.27
CA ILE A 12 -11.64 -11.28 -4.44
C ILE A 12 -10.60 -10.16 -4.28
N VAL A 13 -10.31 -9.39 -5.33
CA VAL A 13 -9.38 -8.25 -5.24
C VAL A 13 -9.84 -7.23 -4.22
N TYR A 14 -11.12 -6.86 -4.22
CA TYR A 14 -11.68 -5.93 -3.24
C TYR A 14 -11.66 -6.49 -1.81
N ILE A 15 -11.95 -7.78 -1.66
CA ILE A 15 -11.87 -8.47 -0.36
C ILE A 15 -10.43 -8.43 0.18
N LEU A 16 -9.45 -8.71 -0.67
CA LEU A 16 -8.02 -8.65 -0.30
C LEU A 16 -7.57 -7.22 0.03
N ILE A 17 -8.05 -6.21 -0.69
CA ILE A 17 -7.75 -4.80 -0.37
C ILE A 17 -8.34 -4.43 1.00
N ALA A 18 -9.59 -4.80 1.28
CA ALA A 18 -10.21 -4.56 2.59
C ALA A 18 -9.43 -5.25 3.72
N GLN A 19 -8.99 -6.49 3.52
CA GLN A 19 -8.14 -7.21 4.46
C GLN A 19 -6.81 -6.49 4.68
N ARG A 20 -6.16 -6.00 3.62
CA ARG A 20 -4.91 -5.23 3.73
C ARG A 20 -5.10 -3.90 4.47
N ALA A 21 -6.21 -3.23 4.24
CA ALA A 21 -6.57 -2.00 4.95
C ALA A 21 -6.75 -2.25 6.46
N ALA A 22 -7.47 -3.31 6.83
CA ALA A 22 -7.67 -3.69 8.23
C ALA A 22 -6.33 -3.97 8.94
N ARG A 23 -5.43 -4.69 8.29
CA ARG A 23 -4.09 -4.95 8.80
C ARG A 23 -3.26 -3.68 8.93
N GLY A 24 -3.30 -2.83 7.91
CA GLY A 24 -2.60 -1.54 7.91
C GLY A 24 -3.04 -0.67 9.08
N LEU A 25 -4.35 -0.61 9.34
CA LEU A 25 -4.91 0.17 10.44
C LEU A 25 -4.44 -0.34 11.81
N GLY A 26 -4.54 -1.63 12.06
CA GLY A 26 -4.07 -2.24 13.32
C GLY A 26 -2.56 -2.07 13.51
N SER A 27 -1.77 -2.26 12.45
CA SER A 27 -0.33 -2.03 12.48
C SER A 27 0.02 -0.58 12.82
N LEU A 28 -0.68 0.39 12.19
CA LEU A 28 -0.47 1.81 12.45
C LEU A 28 -0.74 2.18 13.92
N TYR A 29 -1.86 1.74 14.47
CA TYR A 29 -2.22 2.04 15.85
C TYR A 29 -1.28 1.39 16.86
N ALA A 30 -0.82 0.17 16.60
CA ALA A 30 0.15 -0.49 17.46
C ALA A 30 1.51 0.24 17.46
N HIS A 31 2.01 0.65 16.29
CA HIS A 31 3.27 1.40 16.20
C HIS A 31 3.18 2.83 16.73
N ALA A 32 2.01 3.45 16.65
CA ALA A 32 1.76 4.76 17.26
C ALA A 32 1.58 4.68 18.78
N ASN A 33 1.68 3.50 19.39
CA ASN A 33 1.40 3.24 20.82
C ASN A 33 -0.01 3.67 21.24
N LEU A 34 -0.99 3.63 20.34
CA LEU A 34 -2.38 3.97 20.61
C LEU A 34 -3.17 2.78 21.15
N MET A 35 -2.71 1.56 20.90
CA MET A 35 -3.31 0.34 21.41
C MET A 35 -2.30 -0.80 21.52
N PRO A 36 -2.52 -1.77 22.44
CA PRO A 36 -1.70 -2.96 22.53
C PRO A 36 -1.94 -3.89 21.33
N MET A 37 -0.97 -4.76 21.02
CA MET A 37 -1.03 -5.66 19.87
C MET A 37 -2.26 -6.59 19.89
N ALA A 38 -2.72 -7.01 21.06
CA ALA A 38 -3.93 -7.84 21.19
C ALA A 38 -5.18 -7.12 20.68
N GLU A 39 -5.29 -5.80 20.89
CA GLU A 39 -6.41 -4.99 20.38
C GLU A 39 -6.25 -4.70 18.90
N ALA A 40 -5.03 -4.44 18.43
CA ALA A 40 -4.73 -4.34 17.00
C ALA A 40 -5.14 -5.63 16.26
N GLY A 41 -4.93 -6.81 16.86
CA GLY A 41 -5.39 -8.09 16.32
C GLY A 41 -6.91 -8.19 16.17
N LYS A 42 -7.68 -7.56 17.07
CA LYS A 42 -9.15 -7.50 16.93
C LYS A 42 -9.54 -6.68 15.71
N ILE A 43 -8.88 -5.55 15.45
CA ILE A 43 -9.11 -4.75 14.23
C ILE A 43 -8.88 -5.61 12.99
N HIS A 44 -7.75 -6.35 12.93
CA HIS A 44 -7.45 -7.25 11.82
C HIS A 44 -8.58 -8.26 11.58
N SER A 45 -9.11 -8.86 12.64
CA SER A 45 -10.14 -9.91 12.52
C SER A 45 -11.54 -9.35 12.27
N GLU A 46 -11.91 -8.21 12.88
CA GLU A 46 -13.26 -7.65 12.78
C GLU A 46 -13.50 -6.97 11.44
N TYR A 47 -12.51 -6.25 10.91
CA TYR A 47 -12.61 -5.53 9.65
C TYR A 47 -12.24 -6.37 8.42
N THR A 48 -11.75 -7.60 8.62
CA THR A 48 -11.58 -8.51 7.50
C THR A 48 -12.95 -9.05 7.07
N PRO A 49 -13.28 -9.02 5.76
CA PRO A 49 -14.57 -9.48 5.27
C PRO A 49 -14.90 -10.89 5.77
N ARG A 50 -16.14 -11.07 6.25
CA ARG A 50 -16.65 -12.31 6.84
C ARG A 50 -15.87 -12.82 8.07
N GLY A 51 -15.01 -12.00 8.65
CA GLY A 51 -14.24 -12.38 9.83
C GLY A 51 -13.27 -13.54 9.59
N TRP A 52 -12.73 -13.70 8.41
CA TRP A 52 -11.80 -14.78 8.07
C TRP A 52 -10.63 -14.89 9.05
N MET A 53 -10.10 -13.78 9.52
CA MET A 53 -8.98 -13.80 10.46
C MET A 53 -9.36 -14.31 11.85
N LYS A 54 -10.65 -14.47 12.15
CA LYS A 54 -11.09 -15.12 13.42
C LYS A 54 -10.83 -16.62 13.40
N THR A 55 -10.88 -17.24 12.24
CA THR A 55 -10.60 -18.68 12.05
C THR A 55 -9.12 -18.95 11.80
N GLU A 56 -8.39 -17.99 11.27
CA GLU A 56 -6.97 -18.09 10.92
C GLU A 56 -6.06 -17.52 12.03
N LYS A 57 -6.22 -17.99 13.25
CA LYS A 57 -5.54 -17.44 14.44
C LYS A 57 -4.01 -17.50 14.33
N GLU A 58 -3.45 -18.55 13.79
CA GLU A 58 -2.01 -18.71 13.64
C GLU A 58 -1.46 -17.73 12.59
N LEU A 59 -2.17 -17.54 11.48
CA LEU A 59 -1.82 -16.56 10.46
C LEU A 59 -1.90 -15.15 11.02
N LEU A 60 -2.93 -14.82 11.79
CA LEU A 60 -3.08 -13.53 12.45
C LEU A 60 -1.90 -13.24 13.37
N LEU A 61 -1.52 -14.19 14.22
CA LEU A 61 -0.41 -14.05 15.15
C LEU A 61 0.92 -13.88 14.41
N PHE A 62 1.14 -14.68 13.38
CA PHE A 62 2.33 -14.54 12.52
C PHE A 62 2.44 -13.15 11.90
N GLU A 63 1.35 -12.62 11.34
CA GLU A 63 1.33 -11.30 10.73
C GLU A 63 1.55 -10.17 11.74
N GLN A 64 0.98 -10.28 12.93
CA GLN A 64 1.23 -9.33 14.02
C GLN A 64 2.72 -9.28 14.39
N HIS A 65 3.36 -10.44 14.53
CA HIS A 65 4.80 -10.52 14.79
C HIS A 65 5.64 -9.95 13.64
N LEU A 66 5.22 -10.20 12.40
CA LEU A 66 5.87 -9.64 11.22
C LEU A 66 5.82 -8.10 11.23
N TYR A 67 4.65 -7.52 11.51
CA TYR A 67 4.46 -6.08 11.54
C TYR A 67 5.23 -5.41 12.68
N LEU A 68 5.33 -6.04 13.84
CA LEU A 68 6.17 -5.55 14.94
C LEU A 68 7.65 -5.45 14.54
N ARG A 69 8.14 -6.41 13.77
CA ARG A 69 9.54 -6.44 13.32
C ARG A 69 9.82 -5.48 12.15
N GLN A 70 8.78 -5.11 11.40
CA GLN A 70 8.87 -4.30 10.20
C GLN A 70 7.88 -3.13 10.26
N PRO A 71 8.22 -2.06 11.00
CA PRO A 71 7.38 -0.86 11.06
C PRO A 71 7.04 -0.34 9.66
N GLY A 72 5.77 -0.03 9.42
CA GLY A 72 5.29 0.44 8.12
C GLY A 72 4.96 -0.66 7.11
N TYR A 73 5.33 -1.92 7.36
CA TYR A 73 5.01 -3.01 6.43
C TYR A 73 3.49 -3.19 6.25
N GLY A 74 2.73 -3.19 7.35
CA GLY A 74 1.27 -3.36 7.29
C GLY A 74 0.57 -2.27 6.49
N THR A 75 1.02 -1.03 6.55
CA THR A 75 0.45 0.10 5.83
C THR A 75 0.92 0.19 4.37
N SER A 76 2.09 -0.39 4.04
CA SER A 76 2.74 -0.25 2.73
C SER A 76 1.87 -0.69 1.55
N TYR A 77 0.99 -1.69 1.75
CA TYR A 77 0.09 -2.17 0.70
C TYR A 77 -0.89 -1.09 0.22
N ILE A 78 -1.47 -0.34 1.15
CA ILE A 78 -2.46 0.69 0.84
C ILE A 78 -1.77 1.98 0.42
N THR A 79 -0.74 2.41 1.16
CA THR A 79 0.01 3.63 0.82
C THR A 79 0.77 3.49 -0.49
N GLY A 80 1.40 2.33 -0.74
CA GLY A 80 2.08 2.05 -1.99
C GLY A 80 1.11 2.05 -3.18
N LYS A 81 -0.05 1.39 -3.04
CA LYS A 81 -1.09 1.43 -4.06
C LYS A 81 -1.51 2.86 -4.38
N TYR A 82 -1.82 3.64 -3.35
CA TYR A 82 -2.23 5.04 -3.50
C TYR A 82 -1.18 5.87 -4.25
N LEU A 83 0.08 5.81 -3.81
CA LEU A 83 1.17 6.58 -4.42
C LEU A 83 1.45 6.17 -5.88
N ILE A 84 1.34 4.87 -6.20
CA ILE A 84 1.50 4.40 -7.59
C ILE A 84 0.34 4.87 -8.45
N GLU A 85 -0.89 4.86 -7.94
CA GLU A 85 -2.06 5.37 -8.67
C GLU A 85 -1.98 6.89 -8.90
N GLU A 86 -1.54 7.67 -7.91
CA GLU A 86 -1.26 9.11 -8.11
C GLU A 86 -0.23 9.33 -9.21
N MET A 87 0.91 8.63 -9.13
CA MET A 87 1.95 8.73 -10.15
C MET A 87 1.42 8.34 -11.54
N MET A 88 0.61 7.29 -11.64
CA MET A 88 0.01 6.85 -12.90
C MET A 88 -0.92 7.94 -13.48
N MET A 89 -1.74 8.57 -12.64
CA MET A 89 -2.63 9.66 -13.06
C MET A 89 -1.85 10.86 -13.59
N GLU A 90 -0.75 11.22 -12.95
CA GLU A 90 0.11 12.32 -13.41
C GLU A 90 0.80 12.00 -14.73
N VAL A 91 1.36 10.81 -14.86
CA VAL A 91 1.98 10.36 -16.12
C VAL A 91 0.93 10.32 -17.23
N ALA A 92 -0.29 9.86 -16.94
CA ALA A 92 -1.39 9.87 -17.91
C ALA A 92 -1.74 11.30 -18.34
N LYS A 93 -1.83 12.23 -17.38
CA LYS A 93 -2.11 13.65 -17.66
C LYS A 93 -1.02 14.32 -18.50
N GLN A 94 0.26 13.98 -18.26
CA GLN A 94 1.37 14.53 -19.04
C GLN A 94 1.45 13.96 -20.46
N ASN A 95 1.00 12.72 -20.67
CA ASN A 95 1.10 12.03 -21.97
C ASN A 95 -0.22 11.98 -22.76
N GLU A 96 -1.35 12.34 -22.14
CA GLU A 96 -2.68 12.42 -22.73
C GLU A 96 -3.01 11.24 -23.70
N ALA A 97 -3.15 11.52 -25.01
CA ALA A 97 -3.51 10.52 -26.01
C ALA A 97 -2.47 9.40 -26.21
N ASN A 98 -1.23 9.62 -25.77
CA ASN A 98 -0.14 8.64 -25.88
C ASN A 98 0.04 7.79 -24.62
N PHE A 99 -0.79 7.97 -23.59
CA PHE A 99 -0.70 7.18 -22.38
C PHE A 99 -1.06 5.71 -22.64
N SER A 100 -0.22 4.82 -22.10
CA SER A 100 -0.46 3.39 -22.10
C SER A 100 -0.15 2.81 -20.73
N ILE A 101 -1.11 2.07 -20.16
CA ILE A 101 -0.92 1.34 -18.89
C ILE A 101 0.25 0.39 -18.99
N LYS A 102 0.40 -0.31 -20.12
CA LYS A 102 1.53 -1.22 -20.35
C LYS A 102 2.85 -0.47 -20.28
N THR A 103 2.98 0.64 -21.00
CA THR A 103 4.21 1.46 -21.02
C THR A 103 4.52 2.03 -19.63
N PHE A 104 3.49 2.44 -18.88
CA PHE A 104 3.65 2.88 -17.50
C PHE A 104 4.29 1.80 -16.63
N PHE A 105 3.72 0.59 -16.60
CA PHE A 105 4.26 -0.50 -15.78
C PHE A 105 5.61 -1.03 -16.28
N ASP A 106 5.85 -1.06 -17.58
CA ASP A 106 7.16 -1.42 -18.14
C ASP A 106 8.24 -0.42 -17.68
N THR A 107 7.90 0.86 -17.62
CA THR A 107 8.81 1.92 -17.14
C THR A 107 9.02 1.82 -15.64
N LEU A 108 7.95 1.64 -14.86
CA LEU A 108 8.01 1.44 -13.42
C LEU A 108 8.91 0.25 -13.06
N ASN A 109 8.75 -0.87 -13.74
CA ASN A 109 9.59 -2.06 -13.54
C ASN A 109 11.06 -1.82 -13.91
N ARG A 110 11.33 -1.01 -14.93
CA ARG A 110 12.69 -0.66 -15.37
C ARG A 110 13.40 0.24 -14.36
N ILE A 111 12.67 1.17 -13.74
CA ILE A 111 13.19 2.02 -12.66
C ILE A 111 13.65 1.17 -11.48
N GLY A 112 12.98 0.05 -11.23
CA GLY A 112 13.37 -0.89 -10.19
C GLY A 112 12.70 -0.59 -8.84
N ASN A 113 13.20 -1.27 -7.80
CA ASN A 113 12.61 -1.21 -6.46
C ASN A 113 13.21 -0.05 -5.65
N ILE A 114 12.74 1.16 -5.92
CA ILE A 114 13.11 2.39 -5.22
C ILE A 114 11.86 3.02 -4.57
N PRO A 115 12.03 3.95 -3.61
CA PRO A 115 10.90 4.70 -3.06
C PRO A 115 10.03 5.32 -4.14
N VAL A 116 8.70 5.22 -4.00
CA VAL A 116 7.73 5.65 -5.03
C VAL A 116 7.90 7.13 -5.39
N SER A 117 8.24 7.98 -4.42
CA SER A 117 8.51 9.40 -4.64
C SER A 117 9.70 9.66 -5.59
N LEU A 118 10.73 8.81 -5.55
CA LEU A 118 11.85 8.87 -6.50
C LEU A 118 11.42 8.38 -7.89
N GLY A 119 10.68 7.28 -7.96
CA GLY A 119 10.11 6.78 -9.22
C GLY A 119 9.19 7.81 -9.87
N ARG A 120 8.35 8.48 -9.06
CA ARG A 120 7.49 9.58 -9.53
C ARG A 120 8.32 10.72 -10.12
N TRP A 121 9.34 11.18 -9.41
CA TRP A 121 10.23 12.23 -9.92
C TRP A 121 10.91 11.81 -11.23
N GLU A 122 11.39 10.59 -11.32
CA GLU A 122 12.04 10.08 -12.54
C GLU A 122 11.08 10.07 -13.73
N MET A 123 9.82 9.64 -13.53
CA MET A 123 8.83 9.54 -14.60
C MET A 123 8.20 10.87 -14.98
N THR A 124 7.93 11.75 -13.99
CA THR A 124 7.18 13.00 -14.20
C THR A 124 8.05 14.24 -14.27
N ARG A 125 9.31 14.15 -13.80
CA ARG A 125 10.23 15.27 -13.60
C ARG A 125 9.75 16.30 -12.56
N ASP A 126 8.71 15.98 -11.79
CA ASP A 126 8.21 16.82 -10.71
C ASP A 126 8.87 16.47 -9.37
N PRO A 127 9.72 17.33 -8.78
CA PRO A 127 10.40 17.08 -7.53
C PRO A 127 9.56 17.44 -6.29
N SER A 128 8.28 17.79 -6.42
CA SER A 128 7.47 18.35 -5.34
C SER A 128 7.39 17.44 -4.10
N GLN A 129 7.20 16.14 -4.30
CA GLN A 129 7.16 15.17 -3.17
C GLN A 129 8.52 15.04 -2.48
N LEU A 130 9.62 15.05 -3.23
CA LEU A 130 10.98 15.00 -2.66
C LEU A 130 11.27 16.24 -1.84
N LYS A 131 10.90 17.42 -2.35
CA LYS A 131 11.03 18.68 -1.62
C LYS A 131 10.19 18.70 -0.35
N ALA A 132 8.95 18.17 -0.39
CA ALA A 132 8.11 18.06 0.80
C ALA A 132 8.74 17.16 1.87
N ILE A 133 9.31 16.01 1.48
CA ILE A 133 9.98 15.08 2.39
C ILE A 133 11.23 15.73 3.01
N THR A 134 12.08 16.37 2.17
CA THR A 134 13.30 17.06 2.66
C THR A 134 12.99 18.24 3.57
N ASN A 135 11.94 19.00 3.29
CA ASN A 135 11.52 20.12 4.11
C ASN A 135 10.87 19.69 5.43
N ALA A 136 10.26 18.50 5.47
CA ALA A 136 9.70 17.92 6.69
C ALA A 136 10.75 17.24 7.58
N TYR A 137 11.96 17.02 7.05
CA TYR A 137 13.03 16.41 7.82
C TYR A 137 13.56 17.39 8.86
N GLN A 138 13.41 17.03 10.15
CA GLN A 138 14.08 17.67 11.27
C GLN A 138 15.15 16.71 11.78
N PRO A 139 16.43 17.10 11.82
CA PRO A 139 17.46 16.29 12.45
C PRO A 139 17.05 15.98 13.89
N LEU A 140 17.24 14.75 14.33
CA LEU A 140 17.15 14.41 15.73
C LEU A 140 18.43 14.97 16.38
N ASP A 141 18.26 15.89 17.36
CA ASP A 141 19.33 16.42 18.20
C ASP A 141 19.92 15.32 19.10
#